data_7fb3890ac3e0ceb9b544dfe88f2c00c2
#
_entry.id   7fb3890ac3e0ceb9b544dfe88f2c00c2
#
_cell.length_a   1.000
_cell.length_b   1.000
_cell.length_c   1.000
_cell.angle_alpha   90.00
_cell.angle_beta   90.00
_cell.angle_gamma   90.00
#
_symmetry.space_group_name_H-M   'P 1'
#
loop_
_entity.id
_entity.type
_entity.pdbx_description
1 polymer ?
#
loop_
_entity_poly.entity_id
_entity_poly.type
_entity_poly.pdbx_seq_one_letter_code
_entity_poly.pdbx_strand_id
1 'polypeptide(L)'
;MTGFSADWLALREPFDVAARDDALARAFLARVPEGGRVVDLGAGAGSNIGRLRALAAQEGRRLSWLHVDDDEALLATARRRFAGDDA
;
A
#
# COMPACT_ATOMS: atom_id res chain seq x y z
N MET A 1 0.36 19.25 -14.47
CA MET A 1 0.51 17.87 -14.01
C MET A 1 1.03 17.90 -12.59
N THR A 2 0.45 17.14 -11.79
CA THR A 2 0.80 17.09 -10.40
C THR A 2 1.02 15.63 -10.03
N GLY A 3 2.16 15.24 -9.67
CA GLY A 3 2.46 13.89 -9.27
C GLY A 3 3.23 13.12 -10.32
N PHE A 4 3.43 11.86 -10.06
CA PHE A 4 4.28 11.00 -10.85
C PHE A 4 3.43 10.02 -11.66
N SER A 5 3.93 9.59 -12.81
CA SER A 5 3.24 8.57 -13.60
C SER A 5 3.34 7.20 -12.91
N ALA A 6 2.38 6.33 -13.20
CA ALA A 6 2.38 4.97 -12.69
C ALA A 6 3.62 4.21 -13.15
N ASP A 7 4.06 4.43 -14.39
CA ASP A 7 5.24 3.75 -14.93
C ASP A 7 6.51 4.14 -14.16
N TRP A 8 6.66 5.44 -13.86
CA TRP A 8 7.81 5.93 -13.13
C TRP A 8 7.83 5.36 -11.70
N LEU A 9 6.67 5.34 -11.03
CA LEU A 9 6.56 4.79 -9.69
C LEU A 9 6.87 3.28 -9.69
N ALA A 10 6.41 2.55 -10.69
CA ALA A 10 6.71 1.13 -10.81
C ALA A 10 8.21 0.89 -11.00
N LEU A 11 8.88 1.75 -11.75
CA LEU A 11 10.31 1.64 -11.98
C LEU A 11 11.11 1.82 -10.68
N ARG A 12 10.68 2.76 -9.83
CA ARG A 12 11.40 3.04 -8.58
C ARG A 12 10.95 2.16 -7.40
N GLU A 13 9.83 1.45 -7.52
CA GLU A 13 9.27 0.71 -6.40
C GLU A 13 10.24 -0.29 -5.75
N PRO A 14 11.06 -1.07 -6.50
CA PRO A 14 12.01 -1.97 -5.85
C PRO A 14 13.00 -1.26 -4.94
N PHE A 15 13.40 -0.04 -5.31
CA PHE A 15 14.31 0.76 -4.48
C PHE A 15 13.60 1.29 -3.24
N ASP A 16 12.36 1.72 -3.38
CA ASP A 16 11.55 2.19 -2.26
C ASP A 16 11.30 1.07 -1.26
N VAL A 17 10.98 -0.13 -1.75
CA VAL A 17 10.76 -1.30 -0.90
C VAL A 17 12.03 -1.67 -0.14
N ALA A 18 13.17 -1.67 -0.82
CA ALA A 18 14.45 -2.00 -0.19
C ALA A 18 14.85 -1.00 0.90
N ALA A 19 14.41 0.26 0.78
CA ALA A 19 14.73 1.30 1.74
C ALA A 19 13.80 1.30 2.97
N ARG A 20 12.70 0.55 2.94
CA ARG A 20 11.74 0.55 4.04
C ARG A 20 12.22 -0.30 5.20
N ASP A 21 11.85 0.14 6.40
CA ASP A 21 12.13 -0.58 7.63
C ASP A 21 10.99 -1.55 7.93
N ASP A 22 11.22 -2.84 7.69
CA ASP A 22 10.21 -3.87 7.92
C ASP A 22 9.86 -4.03 9.40
N ALA A 23 10.81 -3.82 10.29
CA ALA A 23 10.53 -3.91 11.73
C ALA A 23 9.56 -2.82 12.15
N LEU A 24 9.74 -1.60 11.64
CA LEU A 24 8.82 -0.49 11.92
C LEU A 24 7.44 -0.76 11.32
N ALA A 25 7.40 -1.30 10.10
CA ALA A 25 6.14 -1.65 9.45
C ALA A 25 5.37 -2.68 10.26
N ARG A 26 6.05 -3.71 10.77
CA ARG A 26 5.42 -4.72 11.63
C ARG A 26 4.95 -4.15 12.96
N ALA A 27 5.73 -3.24 13.55
CA ALA A 27 5.32 -2.57 14.77
C ALA A 27 4.06 -1.72 14.56
N PHE A 28 3.95 -1.05 13.41
CA PHE A 28 2.75 -0.33 13.04
C PHE A 28 1.55 -1.28 12.93
N LEU A 29 1.70 -2.37 12.19
CA LEU A 29 0.61 -3.33 11.98
C LEU A 29 0.14 -3.94 13.30
N ALA A 30 1.06 -4.18 14.23
CA ALA A 30 0.71 -4.75 15.53
C ALA A 30 -0.23 -3.85 16.33
N ARG A 31 -0.27 -2.55 16.04
CA ARG A 31 -1.16 -1.61 16.70
C ARG A 31 -2.53 -1.50 16.05
N VAL A 32 -2.71 -2.09 14.87
CA VAL A 32 -3.99 -2.06 14.18
C VAL A 32 -4.83 -3.24 14.67
N PRO A 33 -6.05 -2.99 15.18
CA PRO A 33 -6.91 -4.09 15.64
C PRO A 33 -7.24 -5.05 14.51
N GLU A 34 -7.50 -6.29 14.84
CA GLU A 34 -7.97 -7.25 13.84
C GLU A 34 -9.27 -6.76 13.21
N GLY A 35 -9.36 -6.82 11.89
CA GLY A 35 -10.48 -6.25 11.15
C GLY A 35 -10.41 -4.74 10.99
N GLY A 36 -9.37 -4.09 11.50
CA GLY A 36 -9.20 -2.65 11.39
C GLY A 36 -8.89 -2.19 9.97
N ARG A 37 -8.93 -0.88 9.77
CA ARG A 37 -8.67 -0.26 8.47
C ARG A 37 -7.37 0.53 8.50
N VAL A 38 -6.56 0.33 7.48
CA VAL A 38 -5.35 1.11 7.24
C VAL A 38 -5.63 2.11 6.11
N VAL A 39 -5.37 3.37 6.36
CA VAL A 39 -5.56 4.44 5.38
C VAL A 39 -4.19 4.95 4.95
N ASP A 40 -3.94 4.97 3.66
CA ASP A 40 -2.70 5.48 3.10
C ASP A 40 -2.98 6.81 2.38
N LEU A 41 -2.54 7.89 2.96
CA LEU A 41 -2.68 9.22 2.38
C LEU A 41 -1.54 9.44 1.39
N GLY A 42 -1.88 9.86 0.17
CA GLY A 42 -0.89 9.98 -0.89
C GLY A 42 -0.46 8.62 -1.41
N ALA A 43 -1.41 7.71 -1.56
CA ALA A 43 -1.15 6.30 -1.83
C ALA A 43 -0.48 6.03 -3.18
N GLY A 44 -0.67 6.90 -4.16
CA GLY A 44 -0.13 6.68 -5.50
C GLY A 44 -0.65 5.38 -6.08
N ALA A 45 0.24 4.57 -6.66
CA ALA A 45 -0.11 3.28 -7.26
C ALA A 45 -0.21 2.15 -6.23
N GLY A 46 -0.06 2.43 -4.94
CA GLY A 46 -0.29 1.46 -3.87
C GLY A 46 0.91 0.66 -3.43
N SER A 47 2.13 1.13 -3.70
CA SER A 47 3.33 0.37 -3.33
C SER A 47 3.47 0.20 -1.82
N ASN A 48 3.13 1.23 -1.04
CA ASN A 48 3.23 1.17 0.41
C ASN A 48 2.21 0.18 1.00
N ILE A 49 0.95 0.28 0.58
CA ILE A 49 -0.07 -0.68 1.01
C ILE A 49 0.28 -2.08 0.52
N GLY A 50 0.82 -2.23 -0.68
CA GLY A 50 1.25 -3.52 -1.18
C GLY A 50 2.22 -4.20 -0.23
N ARG A 51 3.18 -3.45 0.31
CA ARG A 51 4.14 -4.00 1.26
C ARG A 51 3.48 -4.35 2.59
N LEU A 52 2.65 -3.45 3.12
CA LEU A 52 1.95 -3.71 4.37
C LEU A 52 0.98 -4.89 4.27
N ARG A 53 0.27 -5.03 3.14
CA ARG A 53 -0.61 -6.17 2.90
C ARG A 53 0.18 -7.48 2.91
N ALA A 54 1.35 -7.50 2.29
CA ALA A 54 2.19 -8.69 2.27
C ALA A 54 2.63 -9.08 3.67
N LEU A 55 3.04 -8.11 4.49
CA LEU A 55 3.44 -8.37 5.87
C LEU A 55 2.25 -8.85 6.71
N ALA A 56 1.09 -8.21 6.55
CA ALA A 56 -0.12 -8.63 7.27
C ALA A 56 -0.51 -10.06 6.91
N ALA A 57 -0.41 -10.43 5.65
CA ALA A 57 -0.72 -11.78 5.20
C ALA A 57 0.23 -12.81 5.82
N GLN A 58 1.52 -12.48 5.93
CA GLN A 58 2.49 -13.36 6.60
C GLN A 58 2.13 -13.61 8.06
N GLU A 59 1.48 -12.65 8.70
CA GLU A 59 1.08 -12.75 10.10
C GLU A 59 -0.37 -13.24 10.27
N GLY A 60 -1.03 -13.61 9.18
CA GLY A 60 -2.42 -14.08 9.21
C GLY A 60 -3.42 -13.02 9.60
N ARG A 61 -3.10 -11.73 9.39
CA ARG A 61 -3.94 -10.62 9.78
C ARG A 61 -4.95 -10.28 8.70
N ARG A 62 -6.17 -9.96 9.11
CA ARG A 62 -7.24 -9.49 8.22
C ARG A 62 -7.49 -8.01 8.48
N LEU A 63 -7.15 -7.18 7.51
CA LEU A 63 -7.28 -5.74 7.62
C LEU A 63 -7.96 -5.20 6.37
N SER A 64 -8.58 -4.04 6.48
CA SER A 64 -9.11 -3.29 5.34
C SER A 64 -8.11 -2.21 4.94
N TRP A 65 -8.12 -1.86 3.67
CA TRP A 65 -7.13 -0.92 3.11
C TRP A 65 -7.85 0.16 2.33
N LEU A 66 -7.48 1.41 2.56
CA LEU A 66 -8.03 2.55 1.84
C LEU A 66 -6.90 3.38 1.27
N HIS A 67 -6.90 3.52 -0.05
CA HIS A 67 -5.96 4.36 -0.77
C HIS A 67 -6.56 5.74 -0.95
N VAL A 68 -5.84 6.77 -0.57
CA VAL A 68 -6.27 8.15 -0.75
C VAL A 68 -5.19 8.89 -1.53
N ASP A 69 -5.56 9.43 -2.68
CA ASP A 69 -4.66 10.20 -3.52
C ASP A 69 -5.49 11.12 -4.40
N ASP A 70 -4.94 12.25 -4.79
CA ASP A 70 -5.63 13.18 -5.69
C ASP A 70 -5.39 12.83 -7.16
N ASP A 71 -4.55 11.85 -7.46
CA ASP A 71 -4.29 11.38 -8.82
C ASP A 71 -5.13 10.15 -9.12
N GLU A 72 -6.23 10.35 -9.85
CA GLU A 72 -7.16 9.26 -10.15
C GLU A 72 -6.55 8.16 -11.02
N ALA A 73 -5.59 8.50 -11.88
CA ALA A 73 -4.93 7.50 -12.70
C ALA A 73 -4.10 6.54 -11.85
N LEU A 74 -3.42 7.07 -10.83
CA LEU A 74 -2.68 6.23 -9.89
C LEU A 74 -3.61 5.37 -9.04
N LEU A 75 -4.73 5.94 -8.58
CA LEU A 75 -5.73 5.16 -7.84
C LEU A 75 -6.31 4.04 -8.69
N ALA A 76 -6.57 4.30 -9.98
CA ALA A 76 -7.05 3.26 -10.88
C ALA A 76 -6.03 2.14 -11.04
N THR A 77 -4.75 2.47 -11.10
CA THR A 77 -3.68 1.48 -11.13
C THR A 77 -3.67 0.64 -9.86
N ALA A 78 -3.83 1.28 -8.70
CA ALA A 78 -3.89 0.57 -7.43
C ALA A 78 -5.09 -0.37 -7.36
N ARG A 79 -6.26 0.07 -7.83
CA ARG A 79 -7.45 -0.79 -7.87
C ARG A 79 -7.23 -2.04 -8.71
N ARG A 80 -6.59 -1.89 -9.87
CA ARG A 80 -6.27 -3.04 -10.72
C ARG A 80 -5.27 -3.96 -10.06
N ARG A 81 -4.27 -3.39 -9.38
CA ARG A 81 -3.23 -4.15 -8.72
C ARG A 81 -3.79 -5.05 -7.63
N PHE A 82 -4.82 -4.59 -6.92
CA PHE A 82 -5.44 -5.32 -5.83
C PHE A 82 -6.84 -5.83 -6.16
N ALA A 83 -7.20 -5.86 -7.45
CA ALA A 83 -8.49 -6.40 -7.87
C ALA A 83 -8.57 -7.89 -7.48
N GLY A 84 -9.69 -8.26 -6.91
CA GLY A 84 -9.90 -9.62 -6.42
C GLY A 84 -9.52 -9.82 -4.96
N ASP A 85 -8.82 -8.88 -4.35
CA ASP A 85 -8.58 -8.89 -2.92
C ASP A 85 -9.71 -8.14 -2.22
N ASP A 86 -10.11 -8.62 -1.08
CA ASP A 86 -11.02 -7.86 -0.26
C ASP A 86 -10.25 -6.76 0.44
N ALA A 87 -10.65 -5.59 0.15
CA ALA A 87 -10.05 -4.44 0.79
C ALA A 87 -10.85 -4.09 2.02
#